data_d3a690c17a23b52e63ca8b3c8ba34a89
#
_entry.id   d3a690c17a23b52e63ca8b3c8ba34a89
#
_cell.length_a   1.000
_cell.length_b   1.000
_cell.length_c   1.000
_cell.angle_alpha   90.00
_cell.angle_beta   90.00
_cell.angle_gamma   90.00
#
_symmetry.space_group_name_H-M   'P 1'
#
loop_
_entity.id
_entity.type
_entity.pdbx_description
1 polymer ?
#
loop_
_entity_poly.entity_id
_entity_poly.type
_entity_poly.pdbx_seq_one_letter_code
_entity_poly.pdbx_strand_id
1 'polypeptide(L)'
;MYHRCTGLHYTKFLDQIHATRLFDWYLEIGCRTGRTFAPVRSKTVAVDPFFLAETNIIGAKPALHLFQTTSDAFFASEFLPKLGITLSFSFLDGMHLFEYLLRDFINTEAHSAATSVIAMHDCIPSNTPMTTRDLNNLPKGSWTGDVWKLIPILQQFRPDLTITALDCKPTGVVLVSGLDPANRVLSQNYDAILAQYMATDLEEFGADKFHGSFALTDARTFRDAGFPLFAGCALSEDLALHPTKVSP
;
A
#
# COMPACT_ATOMS: atom_id res chain seq x y z
N MET A 1 -7.44 -20.43 12.62
CA MET A 1 -8.72 -20.04 11.96
C MET A 1 -8.44 -18.79 11.12
N TYR A 2 -8.89 -18.75 9.85
CA TYR A 2 -8.69 -17.58 9.00
C TYR A 2 -9.49 -16.37 9.48
N HIS A 3 -8.87 -15.20 9.55
CA HIS A 3 -9.60 -13.94 9.67
C HIS A 3 -10.33 -13.63 8.36
N ARG A 4 -11.56 -13.15 8.46
CA ARG A 4 -12.27 -12.57 7.33
C ARG A 4 -12.45 -11.09 7.57
N CYS A 5 -11.91 -10.29 6.67
CA CYS A 5 -12.11 -8.85 6.71
C CYS A 5 -13.54 -8.50 6.29
N THR A 6 -14.34 -8.00 7.22
CA THR A 6 -15.78 -7.71 7.03
C THR A 6 -16.12 -6.23 7.21
N GLY A 7 -15.13 -5.42 7.55
CA GLY A 7 -15.26 -4.00 7.81
C GLY A 7 -15.56 -3.14 6.59
N LEU A 8 -15.06 -1.92 6.55
CA LEU A 8 -15.18 -1.02 5.40
C LEU A 8 -14.53 -1.65 4.16
N HIS A 9 -15.11 -1.42 2.99
CA HIS A 9 -14.39 -1.73 1.75
C HIS A 9 -13.14 -0.83 1.66
N TYR A 10 -11.99 -1.40 1.24
CA TYR A 10 -10.71 -0.68 1.23
C TYR A 10 -10.76 0.61 0.39
N THR A 11 -11.45 0.59 -0.75
CA THR A 11 -11.63 1.81 -1.56
C THR A 11 -12.38 2.89 -0.80
N LYS A 12 -13.40 2.50 0.01
CA LYS A 12 -14.13 3.47 0.84
C LYS A 12 -13.29 4.02 1.97
N PHE A 13 -12.40 3.19 2.53
CA PHE A 13 -11.43 3.64 3.53
C PHE A 13 -10.46 4.67 2.91
N LEU A 14 -9.90 4.37 1.72
CA LEU A 14 -9.03 5.30 0.99
C LEU A 14 -9.76 6.59 0.61
N ASP A 15 -10.99 6.52 0.10
CA ASP A 15 -11.81 7.70 -0.20
C ASP A 15 -11.94 8.61 1.01
N GLN A 16 -12.23 8.04 2.18
CA GLN A 16 -12.46 8.80 3.40
C GLN A 16 -11.19 9.46 3.93
N ILE A 17 -10.04 8.79 3.86
CA ILE A 17 -8.78 9.39 4.28
C ILE A 17 -8.39 10.54 3.32
N HIS A 18 -8.52 10.36 2.01
CA HIS A 18 -8.23 11.40 1.03
C HIS A 18 -9.26 12.56 1.05
N ALA A 19 -10.47 12.31 1.52
CA ALA A 19 -11.46 13.37 1.73
C ALA A 19 -11.12 14.25 2.94
N THR A 20 -10.44 13.70 3.96
CA THR A 20 -10.13 14.38 5.22
C THR A 20 -8.71 14.93 5.31
N ARG A 21 -7.79 14.38 4.51
CA ARG A 21 -6.36 14.76 4.52
C ARG A 21 -5.85 15.04 3.12
N LEU A 22 -5.17 16.17 2.96
CA LEU A 22 -4.51 16.55 1.72
C LEU A 22 -3.00 16.36 1.91
N PHE A 23 -2.51 15.18 1.57
CA PHE A 23 -1.10 14.86 1.65
C PHE A 23 -0.27 15.72 0.70
N ASP A 24 1.01 15.98 1.01
CA ASP A 24 1.86 16.71 0.08
C ASP A 24 2.09 15.88 -1.19
N TRP A 25 2.62 14.65 -1.05
CA TRP A 25 2.75 13.71 -2.17
C TRP A 25 2.16 12.34 -1.84
N TYR A 26 1.34 11.86 -2.75
CA TYR A 26 0.75 10.52 -2.72
C TYR A 26 1.34 9.67 -3.86
N LEU A 27 1.77 8.45 -3.52
CA LEU A 27 2.18 7.44 -4.49
C LEU A 27 1.17 6.29 -4.50
N GLU A 28 0.81 5.80 -5.68
CA GLU A 28 0.08 4.55 -5.84
C GLU A 28 0.77 3.64 -6.85
N ILE A 29 1.04 2.40 -6.44
CA ILE A 29 1.55 1.32 -7.29
C ILE A 29 0.44 0.29 -7.46
N GLY A 30 0.13 -0.09 -8.73
CA GLY A 30 -0.99 -0.98 -9.05
C GLY A 30 -2.30 -0.22 -9.27
N CYS A 31 -2.25 0.81 -10.07
CA CYS A 31 -3.37 1.75 -10.29
C CYS A 31 -4.43 1.24 -11.25
N ARG A 32 -4.04 0.43 -12.23
CA ARG A 32 -4.82 -0.15 -13.32
C ARG A 32 -5.96 0.75 -13.85
N THR A 33 -7.16 0.70 -13.23
CA THR A 33 -8.33 1.47 -13.66
C THR A 33 -8.36 2.90 -13.15
N GLY A 34 -7.44 3.28 -12.26
CA GLY A 34 -7.42 4.60 -11.63
C GLY A 34 -8.48 4.82 -10.56
N ARG A 35 -9.29 3.79 -10.23
CA ARG A 35 -10.44 3.92 -9.33
C ARG A 35 -10.05 4.35 -7.92
N THR A 36 -8.92 3.88 -7.44
CA THR A 36 -8.43 4.17 -6.09
C THR A 36 -7.85 5.56 -5.96
N PHE A 37 -7.15 6.07 -6.97
CA PHE A 37 -6.57 7.41 -6.92
C PHE A 37 -7.43 8.51 -7.60
N ALA A 38 -8.49 8.17 -8.34
CA ALA A 38 -9.38 9.17 -8.94
C ALA A 38 -9.88 10.22 -7.91
N PRO A 39 -10.34 9.83 -6.70
CA PRO A 39 -10.83 10.79 -5.70
C PRO A 39 -9.71 11.54 -4.96
N VAL A 40 -8.45 11.17 -5.13
CA VAL A 40 -7.29 11.81 -4.47
C VAL A 40 -7.16 13.26 -4.94
N ARG A 41 -6.89 14.18 -4.00
CA ARG A 41 -6.71 15.61 -4.26
C ARG A 41 -5.27 16.08 -4.02
N SER A 42 -4.41 15.21 -3.56
CA SER A 42 -2.98 15.45 -3.34
C SER A 42 -2.20 15.45 -4.66
N LYS A 43 -1.01 16.03 -4.68
CA LYS A 43 -0.04 15.77 -5.76
C LYS A 43 0.18 14.25 -5.82
N THR A 44 0.03 13.66 -6.99
CA THR A 44 -0.04 12.20 -7.15
C THR A 44 0.97 11.69 -8.15
N VAL A 45 1.64 10.62 -7.79
CA VAL A 45 2.41 9.74 -8.68
C VAL A 45 1.69 8.40 -8.75
N ALA A 46 1.34 7.94 -9.94
CA ALA A 46 0.62 6.70 -10.18
C ALA A 46 1.42 5.83 -11.15
N VAL A 47 1.67 4.59 -10.75
CA VAL A 47 2.52 3.64 -11.48
C VAL A 47 1.77 2.34 -11.72
N ASP A 48 1.62 1.96 -12.99
CA ASP A 48 1.02 0.70 -13.40
C ASP A 48 1.49 0.33 -14.80
N PRO A 49 1.91 -0.92 -15.09
CA PRO A 49 2.32 -1.32 -16.43
C PRO A 49 1.16 -1.36 -17.44
N PHE A 50 -0.10 -1.39 -16.99
CA PHE A 50 -1.29 -1.58 -17.83
C PHE A 50 -2.47 -0.72 -17.38
N PHE A 51 -2.38 0.60 -17.57
CA PHE A 51 -3.50 1.50 -17.28
C PHE A 51 -4.71 1.20 -18.15
N LEU A 52 -5.88 1.11 -17.50
CA LEU A 52 -7.20 0.99 -18.11
C LEU A 52 -8.14 2.07 -17.56
N ALA A 53 -7.63 3.30 -17.40
CA ALA A 53 -8.40 4.38 -16.82
C ALA A 53 -9.44 4.91 -17.81
N GLU A 54 -10.73 4.73 -17.53
CA GLU A 54 -11.86 5.18 -18.35
C GLU A 54 -12.62 6.36 -17.71
N THR A 55 -12.18 6.79 -16.52
CA THR A 55 -12.82 7.87 -15.75
C THR A 55 -11.91 9.08 -15.61
N ASN A 56 -12.44 10.18 -15.10
CA ASN A 56 -11.61 11.35 -14.80
C ASN A 56 -10.70 11.07 -13.59
N ILE A 57 -9.45 10.73 -13.89
CA ILE A 57 -8.41 10.48 -12.88
C ILE A 57 -7.65 11.75 -12.49
N ILE A 58 -7.82 12.85 -13.21
CA ILE A 58 -7.17 14.14 -12.91
C ILE A 58 -7.87 14.77 -11.70
N GLY A 59 -9.19 14.86 -11.74
CA GLY A 59 -9.98 15.43 -10.64
C GLY A 59 -9.47 16.81 -10.22
N ALA A 60 -9.27 16.98 -8.92
CA ALA A 60 -8.76 18.23 -8.32
C ALA A 60 -7.28 18.13 -7.91
N LYS A 61 -6.51 17.21 -8.49
CA LYS A 61 -5.08 17.08 -8.20
C LYS A 61 -4.30 18.27 -8.75
N PRO A 62 -3.43 18.91 -7.96
CA PRO A 62 -2.57 20.00 -8.45
C PRO A 62 -1.46 19.49 -9.39
N ALA A 63 -1.05 18.24 -9.22
CA ALA A 63 -0.11 17.55 -10.10
C ALA A 63 -0.45 16.06 -10.17
N LEU A 64 -0.36 15.48 -11.36
CA LEU A 64 -0.53 14.06 -11.60
C LEU A 64 0.54 13.58 -12.57
N HIS A 65 1.38 12.66 -12.11
CA HIS A 65 2.38 11.97 -12.91
C HIS A 65 1.96 10.51 -13.09
N LEU A 66 1.78 10.09 -14.32
CA LEU A 66 1.41 8.73 -14.70
C LEU A 66 2.60 8.02 -15.33
N PHE A 67 2.94 6.86 -14.82
CA PHE A 67 3.99 6.02 -15.35
C PHE A 67 3.42 4.66 -15.77
N GLN A 68 3.26 4.45 -17.08
CA GLN A 68 2.86 3.15 -17.63
C GLN A 68 4.08 2.25 -17.74
N THR A 69 4.53 1.74 -16.61
CA THR A 69 5.73 0.90 -16.48
C THR A 69 5.66 0.07 -15.20
N THR A 70 6.59 -0.85 -15.02
CA THR A 70 6.74 -1.57 -13.75
C THR A 70 7.25 -0.65 -12.64
N SER A 71 6.94 -0.96 -11.39
CA SER A 71 7.47 -0.22 -10.23
C SER A 71 9.00 -0.26 -10.17
N ASP A 72 9.62 -1.40 -10.49
CA ASP A 72 11.08 -1.52 -10.55
C ASP A 72 11.69 -0.53 -11.56
N ALA A 73 11.13 -0.42 -12.77
CA ALA A 73 11.60 0.54 -13.78
C ALA A 73 11.31 1.99 -13.38
N PHE A 74 10.17 2.25 -12.72
CA PHE A 74 9.85 3.57 -12.19
C PHE A 74 10.90 4.02 -11.16
N PHE A 75 11.18 3.21 -10.15
CA PHE A 75 12.17 3.58 -9.13
C PHE A 75 13.58 3.69 -9.73
N ALA A 76 13.97 2.82 -10.67
CA ALA A 76 15.24 2.91 -11.38
C ALA A 76 15.39 4.19 -12.21
N SER A 77 14.30 4.87 -12.57
CA SER A 77 14.33 6.16 -13.29
C SER A 77 14.83 7.33 -12.43
N GLU A 78 14.87 7.15 -11.11
CA GLU A 78 15.19 8.19 -10.12
C GLU A 78 14.29 9.44 -10.22
N PHE A 79 13.05 9.26 -10.66
CA PHE A 79 12.12 10.38 -10.85
C PHE A 79 11.89 11.18 -9.58
N LEU A 80 11.64 10.48 -8.45
CA LEU A 80 11.35 11.12 -7.17
C LEU A 80 12.51 11.99 -6.68
N PRO A 81 13.75 11.48 -6.56
CA PRO A 81 14.86 12.31 -6.11
C PRO A 81 15.22 13.42 -7.09
N LYS A 82 15.11 13.20 -8.40
CA LYS A 82 15.38 14.25 -9.40
C LYS A 82 14.45 15.45 -9.29
N LEU A 83 13.24 15.25 -8.79
CA LEU A 83 12.27 16.32 -8.54
C LEU A 83 12.19 16.76 -7.07
N GLY A 84 13.03 16.20 -6.20
CA GLY A 84 12.99 16.49 -4.77
C GLY A 84 11.70 16.07 -4.10
N ILE A 85 11.03 15.02 -4.61
CA ILE A 85 9.77 14.53 -4.08
C ILE A 85 10.03 13.65 -2.87
N THR A 86 9.41 13.99 -1.73
CA THR A 86 9.31 13.15 -0.54
C THR A 86 7.88 12.69 -0.39
N LEU A 87 7.67 11.38 -0.35
CA LEU A 87 6.32 10.79 -0.25
C LEU A 87 5.77 10.97 1.16
N SER A 88 4.49 11.32 1.27
CA SER A 88 3.78 11.50 2.55
C SER A 88 2.88 10.32 2.87
N PHE A 89 2.20 9.79 1.85
CA PHE A 89 1.37 8.60 1.93
C PHE A 89 1.53 7.78 0.64
N SER A 90 1.62 6.46 0.79
CA SER A 90 1.73 5.55 -0.35
C SER A 90 0.79 4.37 -0.20
N PHE A 91 0.22 3.91 -1.33
CA PHE A 91 -0.61 2.72 -1.41
C PHE A 91 -0.01 1.73 -2.41
N LEU A 92 0.30 0.53 -1.94
CA LEU A 92 0.95 -0.53 -2.69
C LEU A 92 -0.04 -1.67 -2.93
N ASP A 93 -0.50 -1.81 -4.17
CA ASP A 93 -1.48 -2.80 -4.63
C ASP A 93 -1.10 -3.31 -6.03
N GLY A 94 0.19 -3.54 -6.24
CA GLY A 94 0.77 -3.90 -7.54
C GLY A 94 0.70 -5.39 -7.85
N MET A 95 1.86 -6.00 -8.15
CA MET A 95 1.94 -7.45 -8.38
C MET A 95 1.76 -8.20 -7.07
N HIS A 96 0.82 -9.15 -7.02
CA HIS A 96 0.50 -9.91 -5.82
C HIS A 96 1.48 -11.06 -5.56
N LEU A 97 2.76 -10.81 -5.78
CA LEU A 97 3.87 -11.70 -5.41
C LEU A 97 4.77 -10.95 -4.42
N PHE A 98 5.11 -11.61 -3.31
CA PHE A 98 5.73 -10.95 -2.17
C PHE A 98 7.07 -10.28 -2.48
N GLU A 99 7.86 -10.85 -3.38
CA GLU A 99 9.16 -10.30 -3.78
C GLU A 99 9.02 -8.95 -4.52
N TYR A 100 7.93 -8.74 -5.25
CA TYR A 100 7.62 -7.45 -5.88
C TYR A 100 7.16 -6.45 -4.83
N LEU A 101 6.18 -6.82 -3.99
CA LEU A 101 5.71 -5.93 -2.92
C LEU A 101 6.83 -5.57 -1.92
N LEU A 102 7.77 -6.51 -1.66
CA LEU A 102 8.94 -6.23 -0.81
C LEU A 102 9.84 -5.16 -1.45
N ARG A 103 10.12 -5.24 -2.76
CA ARG A 103 10.88 -4.20 -3.46
C ARG A 103 10.14 -2.87 -3.50
N ASP A 104 8.83 -2.92 -3.74
CA ASP A 104 7.98 -1.73 -3.71
C ASP A 104 8.03 -1.05 -2.33
N PHE A 105 7.94 -1.84 -1.26
CA PHE A 105 8.06 -1.33 0.11
C PHE A 105 9.44 -0.70 0.37
N ILE A 106 10.53 -1.42 0.06
CA ILE A 106 11.93 -0.94 0.25
C ILE A 106 12.15 0.39 -0.47
N ASN A 107 11.75 0.45 -1.74
CA ASN A 107 11.94 1.65 -2.56
C ASN A 107 11.04 2.80 -2.09
N THR A 108 9.80 2.51 -1.73
CA THR A 108 8.86 3.52 -1.22
C THR A 108 9.35 4.10 0.10
N GLU A 109 9.81 3.26 1.05
CA GLU A 109 10.36 3.72 2.32
C GLU A 109 11.56 4.64 2.11
N ALA A 110 12.47 4.29 1.20
CA ALA A 110 13.65 5.11 0.89
C ALA A 110 13.32 6.52 0.35
N HIS A 111 12.12 6.73 -0.18
CA HIS A 111 11.65 8.01 -0.70
C HIS A 111 10.56 8.67 0.17
N SER A 112 10.31 8.12 1.36
CA SER A 112 9.31 8.62 2.30
C SER A 112 9.95 9.50 3.40
N ALA A 113 9.16 10.32 4.07
CA ALA A 113 9.56 10.91 5.34
C ALA A 113 9.37 9.90 6.48
N ALA A 114 10.08 10.07 7.59
CA ALA A 114 9.93 9.20 8.78
C ALA A 114 8.49 9.21 9.34
N THR A 115 7.77 10.31 9.14
CA THR A 115 6.37 10.50 9.57
C THR A 115 5.34 10.00 8.57
N SER A 116 5.77 9.47 7.44
CA SER A 116 4.89 8.98 6.38
C SER A 116 4.28 7.63 6.73
N VAL A 117 3.26 7.23 5.96
CA VAL A 117 2.59 5.94 6.10
C VAL A 117 2.62 5.22 4.75
N ILE A 118 2.96 3.94 4.78
CA ILE A 118 2.81 3.04 3.63
C ILE A 118 1.63 2.11 3.92
N ALA A 119 0.65 2.07 3.02
CA ALA A 119 -0.44 1.12 3.04
C ALA A 119 -0.20 0.01 2.02
N MET A 120 -0.39 -1.24 2.42
CA MET A 120 -0.30 -2.42 1.56
C MET A 120 -1.65 -3.12 1.51
N HIS A 121 -2.05 -3.57 0.33
CA HIS A 121 -3.30 -4.31 0.13
C HIS A 121 -3.05 -5.82 0.02
N ASP A 122 -4.13 -6.62 0.11
CA ASP A 122 -4.15 -8.07 -0.05
C ASP A 122 -3.28 -8.88 0.92
N CYS A 123 -2.77 -8.26 1.98
CA CYS A 123 -1.88 -8.95 2.93
C CYS A 123 -2.61 -9.84 3.94
N ILE A 124 -3.95 -9.89 3.94
CA ILE A 124 -4.74 -10.68 4.91
C ILE A 124 -5.68 -11.65 4.17
N PRO A 125 -5.14 -12.76 3.66
CA PRO A 125 -5.94 -13.75 2.95
C PRO A 125 -6.93 -14.45 3.88
N SER A 126 -8.12 -14.78 3.37
CA SER A 126 -9.17 -15.48 4.11
C SER A 126 -9.27 -16.99 3.82
N ASN A 127 -8.43 -17.50 2.94
CA ASN A 127 -8.29 -18.93 2.62
C ASN A 127 -7.00 -19.17 1.82
N THR A 128 -6.52 -20.42 1.78
CA THR A 128 -5.31 -20.80 1.04
C THR A 128 -5.43 -20.64 -0.49
N PRO A 129 -6.53 -21.02 -1.17
CA PRO A 129 -6.59 -20.88 -2.62
C PRO A 129 -6.34 -19.47 -3.16
N MET A 130 -6.65 -18.42 -2.39
CA MET A 130 -6.40 -17.05 -2.85
C MET A 130 -4.92 -16.65 -2.80
N THR A 131 -4.07 -17.43 -2.12
CA THR A 131 -2.64 -17.14 -1.95
C THR A 131 -1.76 -17.75 -3.03
N THR A 132 -2.34 -18.33 -4.09
CA THR A 132 -1.58 -19.01 -5.16
C THR A 132 -0.61 -18.06 -5.87
N ARG A 133 0.56 -18.58 -6.19
CA ARG A 133 1.57 -17.94 -7.06
C ARG A 133 1.40 -18.34 -8.53
N ASP A 134 0.52 -19.31 -8.83
CA ASP A 134 0.30 -19.79 -10.20
C ASP A 134 -0.59 -18.81 -10.96
N LEU A 135 0.04 -17.97 -11.78
CA LEU A 135 -0.64 -16.96 -12.60
C LEU A 135 -1.50 -17.56 -13.72
N ASN A 136 -1.29 -18.84 -14.05
CA ASN A 136 -2.08 -19.54 -15.07
C ASN A 136 -3.35 -20.16 -14.49
N ASN A 137 -3.47 -20.22 -13.14
CA ASN A 137 -4.59 -20.86 -12.47
C ASN A 137 -5.06 -20.00 -11.28
N LEU A 138 -5.48 -18.77 -11.58
CA LEU A 138 -5.98 -17.85 -10.57
C LEU A 138 -7.35 -18.27 -10.05
N PRO A 139 -7.67 -18.03 -8.78
CA PRO A 139 -8.98 -18.32 -8.21
C PRO A 139 -10.08 -17.47 -8.86
N LYS A 140 -11.30 -17.98 -8.91
CA LYS A 140 -12.47 -17.24 -9.45
C LYS A 140 -12.86 -16.02 -8.59
N GLY A 141 -12.41 -15.94 -7.36
CA GLY A 141 -12.68 -14.85 -6.42
C GLY A 141 -11.50 -13.89 -6.29
N SER A 142 -11.35 -13.32 -5.09
CA SER A 142 -10.19 -12.48 -4.78
C SER A 142 -8.91 -13.30 -4.86
N TRP A 143 -7.91 -12.73 -5.48
CA TRP A 143 -6.56 -13.26 -5.55
C TRP A 143 -5.61 -12.31 -4.82
N THR A 144 -4.99 -12.81 -3.76
CA THR A 144 -4.02 -12.05 -2.96
C THR A 144 -2.58 -12.39 -3.31
N GLY A 145 -2.38 -13.48 -4.06
CA GLY A 145 -1.05 -14.04 -4.18
C GLY A 145 -0.45 -14.28 -2.79
N ASP A 146 0.85 -14.24 -2.68
CA ASP A 146 1.54 -14.52 -1.43
C ASP A 146 2.09 -13.28 -0.71
N VAL A 147 1.52 -12.09 -0.97
CA VAL A 147 1.92 -10.82 -0.33
C VAL A 147 1.67 -10.79 1.18
N TRP A 148 0.88 -11.75 1.73
CA TRP A 148 0.74 -11.95 3.16
C TRP A 148 2.08 -12.12 3.89
N LYS A 149 3.10 -12.61 3.18
CA LYS A 149 4.47 -12.81 3.69
C LYS A 149 5.12 -11.52 4.17
N LEU A 150 4.67 -10.35 3.66
CA LEU A 150 5.22 -9.07 4.09
C LEU A 150 5.04 -8.82 5.58
N ILE A 151 3.93 -9.27 6.20
CA ILE A 151 3.71 -9.09 7.64
C ILE A 151 4.81 -9.80 8.45
N PRO A 152 5.01 -11.13 8.35
CA PRO A 152 6.06 -11.79 9.10
C PRO A 152 7.48 -11.36 8.70
N ILE A 153 7.72 -10.98 7.44
CA ILE A 153 9.01 -10.45 7.01
C ILE A 153 9.30 -9.12 7.74
N LEU A 154 8.37 -8.18 7.75
CA LEU A 154 8.54 -6.92 8.44
C LEU A 154 8.67 -7.12 9.96
N GLN A 155 7.88 -8.00 10.56
CA GLN A 155 7.99 -8.32 12.00
C GLN A 155 9.37 -8.89 12.36
N GLN A 156 9.96 -9.70 11.49
CA GLN A 156 11.26 -10.34 11.72
C GLN A 156 12.45 -9.40 11.47
N PHE A 157 12.44 -8.69 10.35
CA PHE A 157 13.60 -7.91 9.90
C PHE A 157 13.53 -6.44 10.25
N ARG A 158 12.32 -5.93 10.54
CA ARG A 158 12.07 -4.51 10.87
C ARG A 158 11.14 -4.37 12.08
N PRO A 159 11.57 -4.90 13.26
CA PRO A 159 10.79 -4.80 14.50
C PRO A 159 10.63 -3.37 15.03
N ASP A 160 11.34 -2.42 14.43
CA ASP A 160 11.22 -0.98 14.66
C ASP A 160 9.95 -0.38 14.04
N LEU A 161 9.38 -1.02 13.03
CA LEU A 161 8.17 -0.54 12.36
C LEU A 161 6.91 -0.83 13.18
N THR A 162 5.95 0.07 13.08
CA THR A 162 4.60 -0.16 13.60
C THR A 162 3.71 -0.68 12.48
N ILE A 163 3.22 -1.91 12.63
CA ILE A 163 2.35 -2.57 11.67
C ILE A 163 0.92 -2.59 12.23
N THR A 164 -0.02 -1.97 11.52
CA THR A 164 -1.44 -1.93 11.89
C THR A 164 -2.28 -2.59 10.81
N ALA A 165 -2.83 -3.76 11.11
CA ALA A 165 -3.71 -4.50 10.22
C ALA A 165 -5.15 -4.01 10.39
N LEU A 166 -5.76 -3.47 9.34
CA LEU A 166 -7.14 -2.99 9.34
C LEU A 166 -8.10 -4.02 8.76
N ASP A 167 -9.26 -4.17 9.40
CA ASP A 167 -10.39 -4.96 8.90
C ASP A 167 -11.07 -4.28 7.71
N CYS A 168 -10.33 -4.09 6.63
CA CYS A 168 -10.85 -3.60 5.37
C CYS A 168 -11.18 -4.77 4.44
N LYS A 169 -12.44 -4.93 4.03
CA LYS A 169 -12.79 -5.99 3.06
C LYS A 169 -12.28 -5.66 1.66
N PRO A 170 -11.90 -6.67 0.83
CA PRO A 170 -12.04 -8.11 1.12
C PRO A 170 -10.87 -8.73 1.89
N THR A 171 -9.67 -8.16 1.83
CA THR A 171 -8.39 -8.83 2.13
C THR A 171 -7.48 -7.99 3.03
N GLY A 172 -8.06 -7.03 3.72
CA GLY A 172 -7.38 -6.13 4.65
C GLY A 172 -6.58 -5.01 4.00
N VAL A 173 -6.25 -4.02 4.80
CA VAL A 173 -5.23 -3.01 4.50
C VAL A 173 -4.24 -3.01 5.66
N VAL A 174 -2.97 -3.14 5.36
CA VAL A 174 -1.89 -3.09 6.35
C VAL A 174 -1.21 -1.74 6.25
N LEU A 175 -1.30 -0.95 7.32
CA LEU A 175 -0.60 0.32 7.45
C LEU A 175 0.74 0.11 8.15
N VAL A 176 1.80 0.68 7.61
CA VAL A 176 3.14 0.66 8.18
C VAL A 176 3.58 2.09 8.44
N SER A 177 3.99 2.37 9.67
CA SER A 177 4.52 3.67 10.12
C SER A 177 5.77 3.48 10.97
N GLY A 178 6.42 4.58 11.36
CA GLY A 178 7.74 4.53 12.00
C GLY A 178 8.85 4.25 10.97
N LEU A 179 8.67 4.78 9.76
CA LEU A 179 9.59 4.57 8.64
C LEU A 179 10.98 5.17 8.94
N ASP A 180 12.01 4.54 8.40
CA ASP A 180 13.37 5.07 8.37
C ASP A 180 13.91 5.02 6.93
N PRO A 181 13.87 6.14 6.19
CA PRO A 181 14.36 6.20 4.80
C PRO A 181 15.84 5.82 4.63
N ALA A 182 16.61 5.89 5.71
CA ALA A 182 18.02 5.50 5.69
C ALA A 182 18.25 4.02 6.00
N ASN A 183 17.20 3.28 6.42
CA ASN A 183 17.30 1.87 6.75
C ASN A 183 17.63 1.02 5.51
N ARG A 184 18.52 0.07 5.67
CA ARG A 184 18.96 -0.82 4.57
C ARG A 184 18.82 -2.30 4.94
N VAL A 185 18.20 -2.61 6.08
CA VAL A 185 18.10 -4.00 6.57
C VAL A 185 17.39 -4.89 5.55
N LEU A 186 16.25 -4.46 5.03
CA LEU A 186 15.50 -5.27 4.03
C LEU A 186 16.29 -5.43 2.73
N SER A 187 16.87 -4.36 2.20
CA SER A 187 17.64 -4.43 0.95
C SER A 187 18.92 -5.25 1.09
N GLN A 188 19.61 -5.15 2.23
CA GLN A 188 20.81 -5.95 2.51
C GLN A 188 20.54 -7.43 2.75
N ASN A 189 19.33 -7.77 3.20
CA ASN A 189 18.90 -9.14 3.44
C ASN A 189 17.94 -9.68 2.36
N TYR A 190 17.78 -8.96 1.24
CA TYR A 190 16.77 -9.30 0.23
C TYR A 190 16.87 -10.75 -0.25
N ASP A 191 18.06 -11.20 -0.65
CA ASP A 191 18.27 -12.57 -1.15
C ASP A 191 18.03 -13.62 -0.05
N ALA A 192 18.41 -13.34 1.19
CA ALA A 192 18.15 -14.22 2.33
C ALA A 192 16.66 -14.31 2.64
N ILE A 193 15.92 -13.20 2.54
CA ILE A 193 14.46 -13.17 2.68
C ILE A 193 13.82 -14.00 1.58
N LEU A 194 14.26 -13.85 0.32
CA LEU A 194 13.75 -14.66 -0.78
C LEU A 194 14.01 -16.14 -0.54
N ALA A 195 15.22 -16.52 -0.16
CA ALA A 195 15.57 -17.89 0.13
C ALA A 195 14.72 -18.51 1.25
N GLN A 196 14.39 -17.72 2.28
CA GLN A 196 13.58 -18.16 3.42
C GLN A 196 12.09 -18.29 3.08
N TYR A 197 11.53 -17.39 2.28
CA TYR A 197 10.08 -17.27 2.10
C TYR A 197 9.56 -17.74 0.74
N MET A 198 10.43 -17.93 -0.28
CA MET A 198 9.98 -18.21 -1.64
C MET A 198 9.14 -19.50 -1.73
N ALA A 199 9.60 -20.56 -1.12
CA ALA A 199 8.93 -21.87 -1.16
C ALA A 199 7.83 -22.04 -0.11
N THR A 200 7.78 -21.18 0.90
CA THR A 200 6.82 -21.29 2.01
C THR A 200 5.42 -20.89 1.57
N ASP A 201 4.45 -21.76 1.66
CA ASP A 201 3.04 -21.43 1.52
C ASP A 201 2.37 -21.14 2.87
N LEU A 202 1.11 -20.67 2.84
CA LEU A 202 0.39 -20.27 4.05
C LEU A 202 -0.01 -21.47 4.94
N GLU A 203 -0.19 -22.66 4.36
CA GLU A 203 -0.49 -23.89 5.11
C GLU A 203 0.75 -24.37 5.85
N GLU A 204 1.89 -24.39 5.18
CA GLU A 204 3.19 -24.75 5.77
C GLU A 204 3.61 -23.74 6.85
N PHE A 205 3.43 -22.44 6.61
CA PHE A 205 3.70 -21.40 7.61
C PHE A 205 2.80 -21.56 8.84
N GLY A 206 1.58 -22.02 8.63
CA GLY A 206 0.52 -22.17 9.62
C GLY A 206 -0.42 -20.97 9.64
N ALA A 207 -1.63 -21.13 9.10
CA ALA A 207 -2.63 -20.07 9.05
C ALA A 207 -2.97 -19.49 10.44
N ASP A 208 -3.09 -20.35 11.46
CA ASP A 208 -3.35 -19.91 12.84
C ASP A 208 -2.18 -19.10 13.41
N LYS A 209 -0.94 -19.48 13.11
CA LYS A 209 0.26 -18.75 13.50
C LYS A 209 0.28 -17.38 12.83
N PHE A 210 0.00 -17.33 11.52
CA PHE A 210 -0.05 -16.09 10.76
C PHE A 210 -1.10 -15.13 11.32
N HIS A 211 -2.36 -15.57 11.38
CA HIS A 211 -3.45 -14.73 11.86
C HIS A 211 -3.38 -14.42 13.37
N GLY A 212 -2.66 -15.20 14.14
CA GLY A 212 -2.36 -14.93 15.55
C GLY A 212 -1.21 -13.96 15.79
N SER A 213 -0.44 -13.61 14.74
CA SER A 213 0.73 -12.73 14.86
C SER A 213 0.39 -11.23 14.88
N PHE A 214 -0.85 -10.85 14.60
CA PHE A 214 -1.34 -9.48 14.63
C PHE A 214 -2.81 -9.41 15.05
N ALA A 215 -3.23 -8.26 15.57
CA ALA A 215 -4.63 -7.96 15.83
C ALA A 215 -5.25 -7.19 14.67
N LEU A 216 -6.49 -7.52 14.30
CA LEU A 216 -7.26 -6.71 13.36
C LEU A 216 -7.88 -5.52 14.08
N THR A 217 -7.59 -4.32 13.58
CA THR A 217 -8.22 -3.08 14.01
C THR A 217 -9.44 -2.81 13.13
N ASP A 218 -10.58 -2.51 13.74
CA ASP A 218 -11.78 -2.11 12.99
C ASP A 218 -11.53 -0.79 12.25
N ALA A 219 -11.72 -0.82 10.93
CA ALA A 219 -11.41 0.32 10.06
C ALA A 219 -12.35 1.53 10.31
N ARG A 220 -13.58 1.30 10.81
CA ARG A 220 -14.50 2.38 11.17
C ARG A 220 -14.04 3.07 12.45
N THR A 221 -13.66 2.29 13.47
CA THR A 221 -13.10 2.82 14.72
C THR A 221 -11.83 3.61 14.45
N PHE A 222 -10.94 3.09 13.59
CA PHE A 222 -9.72 3.79 13.18
C PHE A 222 -10.00 5.12 12.47
N ARG A 223 -10.98 5.15 11.56
CA ARG A 223 -11.47 6.37 10.91
C ARG A 223 -12.07 7.35 11.92
N ASP A 224 -12.96 6.87 12.79
CA ASP A 224 -13.69 7.71 13.76
C ASP A 224 -12.76 8.33 14.80
N ALA A 225 -11.60 7.70 15.04
CA ALA A 225 -10.49 8.27 15.80
C ALA A 225 -9.67 9.32 15.01
N GLY A 226 -10.08 9.67 13.78
CA GLY A 226 -9.43 10.70 12.95
C GLY A 226 -8.16 10.22 12.25
N PHE A 227 -8.03 8.92 11.95
CA PHE A 227 -6.87 8.35 11.25
C PHE A 227 -5.54 8.64 11.97
N PRO A 228 -5.35 8.16 13.22
CA PRO A 228 -4.29 8.62 14.12
C PRO A 228 -2.87 8.45 13.57
N LEU A 229 -2.59 7.37 12.82
CA LEU A 229 -1.26 7.13 12.23
C LEU A 229 -0.84 8.20 11.21
N PHE A 230 -1.79 8.91 10.63
CA PHE A 230 -1.53 9.94 9.62
C PHE A 230 -1.39 11.35 10.19
N ALA A 231 -1.43 11.51 11.52
CA ALA A 231 -1.35 12.82 12.15
C ALA A 231 -0.02 13.55 11.88
N GLY A 232 1.06 12.79 11.71
CA GLY A 232 2.40 13.33 11.43
C GLY A 232 2.76 13.43 9.94
N CYS A 233 1.91 12.96 9.03
CA CYS A 233 2.20 13.04 7.60
C CYS A 233 2.25 14.49 7.12
N ALA A 234 3.19 14.77 6.22
CA ALA A 234 3.25 16.08 5.57
C ALA A 234 1.99 16.33 4.75
N LEU A 235 1.38 17.50 4.94
CA LEU A 235 0.21 17.94 4.21
C LEU A 235 0.59 19.00 3.19
N SER A 236 -0.17 19.11 2.10
CA SER A 236 0.02 20.13 1.09
C SER A 236 -0.24 21.51 1.68
N GLU A 237 0.67 22.45 1.44
CA GLU A 237 0.49 23.87 1.78
C GLU A 237 -0.48 24.57 0.80
N ASP A 238 -0.75 23.96 -0.35
CA ASP A 238 -1.61 24.50 -1.42
C ASP A 238 -3.12 24.36 -1.13
N LEU A 239 -3.51 24.03 0.09
CA LEU A 239 -4.92 23.93 0.51
C LEU A 239 -5.77 25.17 0.15
N ALA A 240 -5.15 26.36 0.10
CA ALA A 240 -5.81 27.61 -0.23
C ALA A 240 -6.11 27.78 -1.74
N LEU A 241 -5.46 27.01 -2.61
CA LEU A 241 -5.58 27.15 -4.07
C LEU A 241 -6.68 26.25 -4.68
N HIS A 242 -7.26 25.34 -3.90
CA HIS A 242 -8.31 24.47 -4.39
C HIS A 242 -9.69 25.00 -4.01
N PRO A 243 -10.46 25.59 -4.95
CA PRO A 243 -11.84 25.94 -4.70
C PRO A 243 -12.61 24.67 -4.33
N THR A 244 -13.24 24.69 -3.16
CA THR A 244 -14.08 23.60 -2.64
C THR A 244 -15.36 23.37 -3.46
N LYS A 245 -15.55 24.11 -4.55
CA LYS A 245 -16.68 23.97 -5.48
C LYS A 245 -16.16 24.14 -6.91
N VAL A 246 -15.99 23.05 -7.61
CA VAL A 246 -16.26 23.05 -9.04
C VAL A 246 -17.78 22.91 -9.12
N SER A 247 -18.48 24.00 -9.28
CA SER A 247 -19.87 23.96 -9.74
C SER A 247 -19.87 23.50 -11.21
N PRO A 248 -20.84 22.67 -11.62
CA PRO A 248 -20.92 22.10 -12.95
C PRO A 248 -21.04 23.17 -14.03
#